data_cc4bee55c15140755ebec3ae4f51824d
#
_entry.id   cc4bee55c15140755ebec3ae4f51824d
#
_cell.length_a   1.000
_cell.length_b   1.000
_cell.length_c   1.000
_cell.angle_alpha   90.00
_cell.angle_beta   90.00
_cell.angle_gamma   90.00
#
_symmetry.space_group_name_H-M   'P 1'
#
loop_
_entity.id
_entity.type
_entity.pdbx_description
1 polymer ?
#
loop_
_entity_poly.entity_id
_entity_poly.type
_entity_poly.pdbx_seq_one_letter_code
_entity_poly.pdbx_strand_id
1 'polypeptide(L)'
;MVPTYKGGNLLTDYEIIHLWELFPTEYKIKNATIIYQASKDGYNLPNILELEQKYNKNTAILFLIGTSEGDKFGFIISNLLTHTDNEYQRPNSSFLFTITPEFKIYSPNVDSDEILYITNTDFIFGNGPKGPAIQLNQDIRKGISYEGGVLIIHVWLKILMDIFVL
;
A
#
# COMPACT_ATOMS: atom_id res chain seq x y z
N MET A 1 -4.15 -2.69 21.80
CA MET A 1 -2.69 -2.94 21.87
C MET A 1 -2.09 -2.34 20.62
N VAL A 2 -1.14 -1.42 20.73
CA VAL A 2 -0.46 -0.84 19.55
C VAL A 2 0.54 -1.86 19.04
N PRO A 3 0.59 -2.18 17.74
CA PRO A 3 1.53 -3.14 17.20
C PRO A 3 2.96 -2.64 17.37
N THR A 4 3.85 -3.54 17.70
CA THR A 4 5.28 -3.23 17.74
C THR A 4 5.81 -3.17 16.31
N TYR A 5 6.19 -1.98 15.86
CA TYR A 5 6.87 -1.74 14.59
C TYR A 5 8.37 -2.07 14.74
N LYS A 6 8.68 -3.37 14.83
CA LYS A 6 10.07 -3.82 14.96
C LYS A 6 10.72 -3.91 13.59
N GLY A 7 11.81 -3.15 13.41
CA GLY A 7 12.68 -3.25 12.23
C GLY A 7 12.31 -2.37 11.05
N GLY A 8 11.24 -1.61 11.10
CA GLY A 8 10.90 -0.58 10.11
C GLY A 8 11.46 0.79 10.50
N ASN A 9 11.80 1.61 9.50
CA ASN A 9 12.34 2.96 9.69
C ASN A 9 11.47 4.05 9.06
N LEU A 10 10.30 3.69 8.51
CA LEU A 10 9.44 4.64 7.81
C LEU A 10 8.59 5.48 8.76
N LEU A 11 8.14 4.91 9.86
CA LEU A 11 7.24 5.57 10.81
C LEU A 11 7.91 5.85 12.13
N THR A 12 7.58 6.99 12.71
CA THR A 12 7.83 7.30 14.12
C THR A 12 6.79 6.61 15.01
N ASP A 13 7.06 6.46 16.29
CA ASP A 13 6.11 5.89 17.24
C ASP A 13 4.78 6.66 17.29
N TYR A 14 4.84 7.99 17.16
CA TYR A 14 3.66 8.84 17.07
C TYR A 14 2.80 8.52 15.84
N GLU A 15 3.43 8.39 14.67
CA GLU A 15 2.74 8.05 13.42
C GLU A 15 2.10 6.65 13.47
N ILE A 16 2.78 5.69 14.10
CA ILE A 16 2.25 4.33 14.28
C ILE A 16 0.98 4.34 15.13
N ILE A 17 1.02 5.03 16.26
CA ILE A 17 -0.13 5.14 17.18
C ILE A 17 -1.33 5.75 16.44
N HIS A 18 -1.11 6.90 15.77
CA HIS A 18 -2.18 7.60 15.06
C HIS A 18 -2.74 6.81 13.88
N LEU A 19 -1.88 6.19 13.09
CA LEU A 19 -2.30 5.33 11.99
C LEU A 19 -3.16 4.17 12.51
N TRP A 20 -2.73 3.55 13.62
CA TRP A 20 -3.46 2.45 14.23
C TRP A 20 -4.83 2.87 14.78
N GLU A 21 -4.95 4.09 15.30
CA GLU A 21 -6.22 4.65 15.75
C GLU A 21 -7.22 4.83 14.61
N LEU A 22 -6.74 5.16 13.42
CA LEU A 22 -7.57 5.34 12.22
C LEU A 22 -8.06 4.03 11.61
N PHE A 23 -7.34 2.93 11.82
CA PHE A 23 -7.68 1.66 11.20
C PHE A 23 -9.00 1.10 11.71
N PRO A 24 -9.81 0.46 10.84
CA PRO A 24 -10.98 -0.31 11.25
C PRO A 24 -10.64 -1.34 12.34
N THR A 25 -11.61 -1.62 13.22
CA THR A 25 -11.40 -2.48 14.39
C THR A 25 -10.91 -3.89 14.03
N GLU A 26 -11.33 -4.42 12.90
CA GLU A 26 -10.92 -5.74 12.38
C GLU A 26 -9.41 -5.86 12.17
N TYR A 27 -8.72 -4.74 11.91
CA TYR A 27 -7.26 -4.72 11.77
C TYR A 27 -6.54 -4.46 13.09
N LYS A 28 -7.19 -3.78 14.05
CA LYS A 28 -6.59 -3.42 15.34
C LYS A 28 -6.27 -4.58 16.27
N ILE A 29 -6.88 -5.73 16.05
CA ILE A 29 -6.68 -6.94 16.88
C ILE A 29 -5.59 -7.86 16.32
N LYS A 30 -5.01 -7.54 15.18
CA LYS A 30 -4.01 -8.36 14.49
C LYS A 30 -2.59 -7.87 14.76
N ASN A 31 -1.64 -8.77 14.74
CA ASN A 31 -0.22 -8.44 14.83
C ASN A 31 0.33 -8.15 13.43
N ALA A 32 0.96 -6.99 13.28
CA ALA A 32 1.63 -6.65 12.04
C ALA A 32 3.03 -7.29 11.99
N THR A 33 3.33 -8.00 10.91
CA THR A 33 4.66 -8.58 10.67
C THR A 33 5.20 -8.05 9.35
N ILE A 34 6.40 -7.48 9.38
CA ILE A 34 7.08 -7.02 8.15
C ILE A 34 7.48 -8.25 7.34
N ILE A 35 7.06 -8.29 6.09
CA ILE A 35 7.34 -9.37 5.15
C ILE A 35 8.23 -8.93 3.99
N TYR A 36 8.38 -7.62 3.79
CA TYR A 36 9.20 -7.03 2.74
C TYR A 36 9.65 -5.62 3.14
N GLN A 37 10.92 -5.33 2.88
CA GLN A 37 11.50 -4.00 3.00
C GLN A 37 12.32 -3.69 1.75
N ALA A 38 11.88 -2.74 0.94
CA ALA A 38 12.54 -2.44 -0.33
C ALA A 38 14.05 -2.12 -0.20
N SER A 39 14.46 -1.53 0.93
CA SER A 39 15.87 -1.25 1.22
C SER A 39 16.73 -2.50 1.47
N LYS A 40 16.12 -3.63 1.79
CA LYS A 40 16.79 -4.92 2.06
C LYS A 40 16.53 -5.94 0.95
N ASP A 41 15.28 -6.01 0.49
CA ASP A 41 14.79 -7.06 -0.40
C ASP A 41 14.83 -6.64 -1.89
N GLY A 42 15.21 -5.37 -2.15
CA GLY A 42 15.36 -4.81 -3.49
C GLY A 42 14.16 -3.98 -3.93
N TYR A 43 14.30 -3.30 -5.05
CA TYR A 43 13.32 -2.36 -5.60
C TYR A 43 12.68 -2.91 -6.88
N ASN A 44 12.17 -4.13 -6.81
CA ASN A 44 11.62 -4.82 -7.98
C ASN A 44 10.24 -5.38 -7.67
N LEU A 45 9.24 -5.01 -8.48
CA LEU A 45 7.86 -5.47 -8.32
C LEU A 45 7.72 -7.01 -8.30
N PRO A 46 8.37 -7.79 -9.14
CA PRO A 46 8.33 -9.24 -9.06
C PRO A 46 8.67 -9.82 -7.68
N ASN A 47 9.63 -9.21 -6.95
CA ASN A 47 9.97 -9.67 -5.59
C ASN A 47 8.79 -9.52 -4.63
N ILE A 48 7.96 -8.49 -4.82
CA ILE A 48 6.73 -8.28 -4.03
C ILE A 48 5.70 -9.36 -4.39
N LEU A 49 5.55 -9.67 -5.65
CA LEU A 49 4.58 -10.67 -6.13
C LEU A 49 4.94 -12.09 -5.68
N GLU A 50 6.22 -12.39 -5.48
CA GLU A 50 6.67 -13.68 -4.91
C GLU A 50 6.20 -13.89 -3.46
N LEU A 51 5.85 -12.82 -2.74
CA LEU A 51 5.30 -12.93 -1.38
C LEU A 51 3.96 -13.66 -1.35
N GLU A 52 3.20 -13.62 -2.45
CA GLU A 52 1.95 -14.34 -2.60
C GLU A 52 2.08 -15.83 -2.25
N GLN A 53 3.17 -16.45 -2.66
CA GLN A 53 3.40 -17.88 -2.46
C GLN A 53 3.65 -18.25 -0.99
N LYS A 54 3.99 -17.28 -0.14
CA LYS A 54 4.41 -17.51 1.25
C LYS A 54 3.29 -17.30 2.26
N TYR A 55 2.25 -16.54 1.93
CA TYR A 55 1.24 -16.11 2.88
C TYR A 55 -0.16 -16.58 2.53
N ASN A 56 -1.00 -16.79 3.55
CA ASN A 56 -2.34 -17.35 3.38
C ASN A 56 -3.30 -16.33 2.72
N LYS A 57 -4.17 -16.80 1.85
CA LYS A 57 -5.17 -16.01 1.10
C LYS A 57 -6.14 -15.17 1.96
N ASN A 58 -6.23 -15.43 3.24
CA ASN A 58 -7.13 -14.70 4.16
C ASN A 58 -6.41 -13.63 4.98
N THR A 59 -5.22 -13.23 4.57
CA THR A 59 -4.39 -12.29 5.30
C THR A 59 -4.48 -10.91 4.66
N ALA A 60 -4.70 -9.88 5.45
CA ALA A 60 -4.64 -8.51 4.96
C ALA A 60 -3.18 -8.07 4.82
N ILE A 61 -2.89 -7.35 3.74
CA ILE A 61 -1.57 -6.83 3.44
C ILE A 61 -1.61 -5.30 3.51
N LEU A 62 -0.72 -4.76 4.33
CA LEU A 62 -0.52 -3.33 4.47
C LEU A 62 0.73 -2.91 3.69
N PHE A 63 0.57 -2.01 2.77
CA PHE A 63 1.66 -1.31 2.07
C PHE A 63 1.89 0.04 2.71
N LEU A 64 3.13 0.33 3.03
CA LEU A 64 3.57 1.61 3.56
C LEU A 64 4.64 2.19 2.64
N ILE A 65 4.42 3.38 2.15
CA ILE A 65 5.26 4.05 1.16
C ILE A 65 5.72 5.39 1.73
N GLY A 66 7.02 5.64 1.64
CA GLY A 66 7.63 6.94 1.91
C GLY A 66 8.31 7.48 0.65
N THR A 67 8.18 8.77 0.39
CA THR A 67 8.83 9.47 -0.72
C THR A 67 10.10 10.18 -0.29
N SER A 68 10.94 10.57 -1.25
CA SER A 68 12.11 11.40 -0.97
C SER A 68 11.77 12.81 -0.50
N GLU A 69 10.55 13.26 -0.73
CA GLU A 69 10.06 14.58 -0.30
C GLU A 69 9.49 14.56 1.12
N GLY A 70 9.39 13.38 1.73
CA GLY A 70 8.92 13.19 3.10
C GLY A 70 7.44 12.82 3.20
N ASP A 71 6.74 12.68 2.08
CA ASP A 71 5.37 12.19 2.09
C ASP A 71 5.31 10.72 2.49
N LYS A 72 4.31 10.38 3.28
CA LYS A 72 4.05 9.01 3.75
C LYS A 72 2.59 8.66 3.54
N PHE A 73 2.35 7.55 2.89
CA PHE A 73 1.02 7.05 2.61
C PHE A 73 1.06 5.54 2.39
N GLY A 74 -0.09 4.95 2.19
CA GLY A 74 -0.16 3.53 1.91
C GLY A 74 -1.58 3.05 1.66
N PHE A 75 -1.72 1.75 1.59
CA PHE A 75 -3.02 1.11 1.40
C PHE A 75 -3.06 -0.26 2.06
N ILE A 76 -4.27 -0.72 2.35
CA ILE A 76 -4.54 -2.07 2.82
C ILE A 76 -5.36 -2.79 1.75
N ILE A 77 -5.03 -4.05 1.51
CA ILE A 77 -5.82 -4.99 0.73
C ILE A 77 -6.10 -6.25 1.55
N SER A 78 -7.33 -6.74 1.51
CA SER A 78 -7.80 -7.86 2.35
C SER A 78 -7.43 -9.24 1.82
N ASN A 79 -6.96 -9.33 0.59
CA ASN A 79 -6.60 -10.59 -0.06
C ASN A 79 -5.18 -10.55 -0.59
N LEU A 80 -4.64 -11.73 -0.82
CA LEU A 80 -3.31 -11.88 -1.38
C LEU A 80 -3.20 -11.21 -2.75
N LEU A 81 -1.98 -10.76 -3.05
CA LEU A 81 -1.59 -10.19 -4.33
C LEU A 81 -1.55 -11.31 -5.38
N THR A 82 -2.57 -11.44 -6.20
CA THR A 82 -2.56 -12.31 -7.36
C THR A 82 -2.43 -11.50 -8.64
N HIS A 83 -1.78 -12.06 -9.65
CA HIS A 83 -1.87 -11.50 -10.99
C HIS A 83 -3.34 -11.39 -11.40
N THR A 84 -3.73 -10.24 -11.92
CA THR A 84 -5.13 -9.95 -12.23
C THR A 84 -5.54 -10.31 -13.67
N ASP A 85 -4.70 -11.08 -14.38
CA ASP A 85 -4.96 -11.54 -15.76
C ASP A 85 -5.46 -10.43 -16.73
N ASN A 86 -4.88 -9.22 -16.58
CA ASN A 86 -5.23 -7.99 -17.29
C ASN A 86 -6.64 -7.43 -16.99
N GLU A 87 -7.24 -7.81 -15.89
CA GLU A 87 -8.49 -7.25 -15.40
C GLU A 87 -8.31 -6.60 -14.03
N TYR A 88 -9.12 -5.59 -13.72
CA TYR A 88 -9.19 -5.03 -12.39
C TYR A 88 -9.92 -5.97 -11.43
N GLN A 89 -9.47 -6.01 -10.19
CA GLN A 89 -10.10 -6.76 -9.10
C GLN A 89 -10.58 -5.83 -8.00
N ARG A 90 -11.59 -6.26 -7.27
CA ARG A 90 -12.11 -5.59 -6.09
C ARG A 90 -11.86 -6.44 -4.84
N PRO A 91 -10.81 -6.17 -4.05
CA PRO A 91 -10.64 -6.79 -2.74
C PRO A 91 -11.83 -6.46 -1.82
N ASN A 92 -12.26 -7.43 -0.99
CA ASN A 92 -13.43 -7.28 -0.13
C ASN A 92 -13.33 -6.12 0.86
N SER A 93 -12.14 -5.86 1.37
CA SER A 93 -11.85 -4.71 2.22
C SER A 93 -10.53 -4.10 1.79
N SER A 94 -10.58 -2.90 1.29
CA SER A 94 -9.41 -2.15 0.87
C SER A 94 -9.64 -0.67 1.10
N PHE A 95 -8.60 0.02 1.47
CA PHE A 95 -8.61 1.48 1.60
C PHE A 95 -7.20 2.03 1.45
N LEU A 96 -7.13 3.27 1.04
CA LEU A 96 -5.92 4.07 0.99
C LEU A 96 -5.86 4.97 2.22
N PHE A 97 -4.67 5.29 2.69
CA PHE A 97 -4.47 6.25 3.76
C PHE A 97 -3.25 7.13 3.48
N THR A 98 -3.29 8.33 4.02
CA THR A 98 -2.16 9.24 4.12
C THR A 98 -1.73 9.42 5.57
N ILE A 99 -0.46 9.70 5.78
CA ILE A 99 0.14 10.01 7.09
C ILE A 99 0.68 11.43 7.06
N THR A 100 1.38 11.79 5.99
CA THR A 100 1.91 13.14 5.74
C THR A 100 1.31 13.65 4.43
N PRO A 101 0.81 14.89 4.35
CA PRO A 101 0.85 15.94 5.38
C PRO A 101 -0.19 15.77 6.50
N GLU A 102 -1.21 14.95 6.32
CA GLU A 102 -2.26 14.70 7.31
C GLU A 102 -2.68 13.23 7.35
N PHE A 103 -3.11 12.79 8.53
CA PHE A 103 -3.69 11.46 8.70
C PHE A 103 -5.11 11.41 8.14
N LYS A 104 -5.31 10.61 7.09
CA LYS A 104 -6.63 10.47 6.46
C LYS A 104 -6.81 9.10 5.82
N ILE A 105 -8.03 8.58 5.86
CA ILE A 105 -8.44 7.34 5.19
C ILE A 105 -9.34 7.69 4.01
N TYR A 106 -9.11 6.99 2.89
CA TYR A 106 -9.89 7.09 1.66
C TYR A 106 -10.43 5.71 1.34
N SER A 107 -11.74 5.56 1.46
CA SER A 107 -12.42 4.32 1.06
C SER A 107 -12.68 4.33 -0.44
N PRO A 108 -12.60 3.18 -1.11
CA PRO A 108 -13.00 3.07 -2.51
C PRO A 108 -14.46 3.44 -2.69
N ASN A 109 -14.78 3.98 -3.87
CA ASN A 109 -16.18 4.18 -4.24
C ASN A 109 -16.89 2.82 -4.28
N VAL A 110 -18.08 2.74 -3.66
CA VAL A 110 -18.88 1.51 -3.58
C VAL A 110 -19.25 0.95 -4.95
N ASP A 111 -19.35 1.80 -5.97
CA ASP A 111 -19.72 1.43 -7.33
C ASP A 111 -18.52 1.14 -8.25
N SER A 112 -17.27 1.24 -7.73
CA SER A 112 -16.07 1.00 -8.53
C SER A 112 -15.56 -0.42 -8.35
N ASP A 113 -15.43 -1.16 -9.45
CA ASP A 113 -14.76 -2.47 -9.48
C ASP A 113 -13.26 -2.35 -9.82
N GLU A 114 -12.80 -1.16 -10.20
CA GLU A 114 -11.43 -0.91 -10.63
C GLU A 114 -10.54 -0.50 -9.44
N ILE A 115 -10.28 -1.43 -8.52
CA ILE A 115 -9.51 -1.14 -7.30
C ILE A 115 -8.07 -1.63 -7.39
N LEU A 116 -7.86 -2.84 -7.90
CA LEU A 116 -6.55 -3.47 -7.91
C LEU A 116 -6.24 -4.06 -9.29
N TYR A 117 -5.10 -3.68 -9.85
CA TYR A 117 -4.58 -4.25 -11.09
C TYR A 117 -3.10 -4.59 -10.92
N ILE A 118 -2.73 -5.83 -11.17
CA ILE A 118 -1.38 -6.34 -10.96
C ILE A 118 -0.91 -7.13 -12.17
N THR A 119 0.23 -6.75 -12.70
CA THR A 119 0.98 -7.48 -13.73
C THR A 119 2.45 -7.61 -13.31
N ASN A 120 3.28 -8.23 -14.15
CA ASN A 120 4.73 -8.28 -13.90
C ASN A 120 5.42 -6.90 -13.95
N THR A 121 4.79 -5.91 -14.55
CA THR A 121 5.38 -4.58 -14.79
C THR A 121 4.69 -3.47 -14.05
N ASP A 122 3.43 -3.65 -13.66
CA ASP A 122 2.59 -2.62 -13.09
C ASP A 122 1.81 -3.13 -11.89
N PHE A 123 1.76 -2.30 -10.87
CA PHE A 123 0.87 -2.45 -9.73
C PHE A 123 0.06 -1.16 -9.61
N ILE A 124 -1.24 -1.25 -9.78
CA ILE A 124 -2.16 -0.12 -9.70
C ILE A 124 -3.15 -0.36 -8.57
N PHE A 125 -3.29 0.63 -7.68
CA PHE A 125 -4.30 0.65 -6.63
C PHE A 125 -5.21 1.85 -6.82
N GLY A 126 -6.52 1.59 -6.95
CA GLY A 126 -7.54 2.60 -7.26
C GLY A 126 -7.39 3.16 -8.67
N ASN A 127 -8.47 3.15 -9.43
CA ASN A 127 -8.52 3.78 -10.73
C ASN A 127 -9.71 4.75 -10.76
N GLY A 128 -9.46 5.97 -11.16
CA GLY A 128 -10.47 7.03 -11.22
C GLY A 128 -10.42 7.77 -12.55
N PRO A 129 -11.36 8.69 -12.77
CA PRO A 129 -11.44 9.45 -14.02
C PRO A 129 -10.18 10.23 -14.39
N LYS A 130 -9.32 10.47 -13.42
CA LYS A 130 -8.08 11.24 -13.60
C LYS A 130 -6.82 10.38 -13.56
N GLY A 131 -6.96 9.10 -13.28
CA GLY A 131 -5.86 8.15 -13.18
C GLY A 131 -5.85 7.33 -11.91
N PRO A 132 -4.85 6.46 -11.74
CA PRO A 132 -4.71 5.59 -10.59
C PRO A 132 -4.41 6.38 -9.30
N ALA A 133 -4.96 5.95 -8.17
CA ALA A 133 -4.60 6.54 -6.88
C ALA A 133 -3.13 6.29 -6.56
N ILE A 134 -2.65 5.08 -6.81
CA ILE A 134 -1.23 4.72 -6.73
C ILE A 134 -0.89 3.82 -7.92
N GLN A 135 0.20 4.11 -8.61
CA GLN A 135 0.78 3.22 -9.61
C GLN A 135 2.27 3.05 -9.32
N LEU A 136 2.71 1.81 -9.20
CA LEU A 136 4.11 1.41 -9.12
C LEU A 136 4.47 0.67 -10.40
N ASN A 137 5.64 0.96 -10.94
CA ASN A 137 6.18 0.27 -12.10
C ASN A 137 7.07 -0.92 -11.68
N GLN A 138 7.63 -1.63 -12.62
CA GLN A 138 8.54 -2.74 -12.36
C GLN A 138 9.70 -2.32 -11.44
N ASP A 139 10.28 -1.13 -11.63
CA ASP A 139 11.19 -0.50 -10.68
C ASP A 139 10.36 0.33 -9.70
N ILE A 140 10.08 -0.23 -8.52
CA ILE A 140 9.25 0.40 -7.50
C ILE A 140 9.86 1.65 -6.84
N ARG A 141 11.07 2.07 -7.25
CA ARG A 141 11.61 3.39 -6.87
C ARG A 141 10.88 4.53 -7.56
N LYS A 142 10.03 4.22 -8.53
CA LYS A 142 9.25 5.20 -9.29
C LYS A 142 7.78 4.83 -9.26
N GLY A 143 6.96 5.82 -9.09
CA GLY A 143 5.51 5.64 -9.11
C GLY A 143 4.80 6.95 -9.35
N ILE A 144 3.50 6.87 -9.47
CA ILE A 144 2.60 8.02 -9.65
C ILE A 144 1.48 7.88 -8.62
N SER A 145 1.06 8.99 -8.04
CA SER A 145 -0.15 9.04 -7.23
C SER A 145 -1.02 10.23 -7.60
N TYR A 146 -2.33 10.06 -7.41
CA TYR A 146 -3.33 11.11 -7.63
C TYR A 146 -4.18 11.27 -6.38
N GLU A 147 -4.15 12.43 -5.76
CA GLU A 147 -4.99 12.74 -4.61
C GLU A 147 -6.20 13.57 -5.04
N GLY A 148 -7.42 13.13 -4.65
CA GLY A 148 -8.65 13.91 -4.78
C GLY A 148 -8.95 14.45 -6.18
N GLY A 149 -8.32 13.88 -7.20
CA GLY A 149 -8.44 14.34 -8.57
C GLY A 149 -7.54 15.52 -8.95
N VAL A 150 -6.62 15.92 -8.10
CA VAL A 150 -5.49 16.79 -8.43
C VAL A 150 -4.31 15.89 -8.77
N LEU A 151 -3.71 16.12 -9.93
CA LEU A 151 -2.50 15.43 -10.35
C LEU A 151 -1.35 15.90 -9.44
N ILE A 152 -1.03 15.12 -8.42
CA ILE A 152 0.23 15.25 -7.72
C ILE A 152 1.16 14.26 -8.41
N ILE A 153 1.89 14.73 -9.42
CA ILE A 153 2.95 13.94 -10.05
C ILE A 153 4.13 13.96 -9.08
N HIS A 154 4.14 13.01 -8.17
CA HIS A 154 5.37 12.68 -7.47
C HIS A 154 6.12 11.67 -8.32
N VAL A 155 7.06 12.15 -9.12
CA VAL A 155 8.12 11.28 -9.65
C VAL A 155 9.01 10.97 -8.45
N TRP A 156 8.71 9.90 -7.76
CA TRP A 156 9.42 9.52 -6.54
C TRP A 156 10.81 9.02 -6.91
N LEU A 157 11.80 9.86 -6.69
CA LEU A 157 13.20 9.53 -6.94
C LEU A 157 13.73 8.47 -5.96
N LYS A 158 13.01 8.21 -4.86
CA LYS A 158 13.37 7.19 -3.87
C LYS A 158 12.14 6.79 -3.06
N ILE A 159 11.58 5.63 -3.34
CA ILE A 159 10.54 5.02 -2.50
C ILE A 159 11.21 4.19 -1.42
N LEU A 160 10.82 4.42 -0.18
CA LEU A 160 11.01 3.49 0.93
C LEU A 160 9.68 2.75 1.08
N MET A 161 9.70 1.42 1.02
CA MET A 161 8.49 0.61 1.11
C MET A 161 8.67 -0.50 2.12
N ASP A 162 7.73 -0.59 3.05
CA ASP A 162 7.59 -1.71 3.97
C ASP A 162 6.22 -2.35 3.75
N ILE A 163 6.18 -3.68 3.66
CA ILE A 163 4.95 -4.45 3.49
C ILE A 163 4.76 -5.33 4.71
N PHE A 164 3.53 -5.34 5.22
CA PHE A 164 3.15 -6.07 6.42
C PHE A 164 2.01 -7.04 6.11
N VAL A 165 2.02 -8.14 6.82
CA VAL A 165 0.88 -9.05 6.97
C VAL A 165 0.20 -8.75 8.29
N LEU A 166 -1.13 -8.60 8.26
CA LEU A 166 -1.99 -8.33 9.41
C LEU A 166 -2.83 -9.56 9.77
#